data_452bbb2b345152385f3841eefbd0d97f
#
_entry.id   452bbb2b345152385f3841eefbd0d97f
#
_cell.length_a   1.000
_cell.length_b   1.000
_cell.length_c   1.000
_cell.angle_alpha   90.00
_cell.angle_beta   90.00
_cell.angle_gamma   90.00
#
_symmetry.space_group_name_H-M   'P 1'
#
loop_
_entity.id
_entity.type
_entity.pdbx_description
1 polymer ?
#
loop_
_entity_poly.entity_id
_entity_poly.type
_entity_poly.pdbx_seq_one_letter_code
_entity_poly.pdbx_strand_id
1 'polypeptide(L)'
;MLHFFAIFAQNYLNTLMEQYIVSARKYRPTTFKTVVGQKSLTTTLKNAIDSDRLAQAYLFCGPRGVGKTSCARIFAKTINCLNPTTEGDACNECESCRAFNEGRSFNIIELDAASNNSVDDIRGLTDQVRIPPQIGKYRVFIIDEVHMLSVAAFNAFLKTLEEPPKYVIFILATTEKHKVIPTILSRCQIYDFNRITINDMVEHLAYVASAEGISAEPAALNVIAQKADGAMRDALSIFDQVAASSMNNITYQSAIDNLNVLDYDYYFKLVDMFISGDVASTLLIYKEIRDKGFDSLFFVNGLGNHIRDLMVAKDRRTISLLEVSDEVSQNYIAQAEILFGDQY
;
A
#
# COMPACT_ATOMS: atom_id res chain seq x y z
N MET A 1 3.54 -40.73 -30.21
CA MET A 1 3.52 -40.92 -28.75
C MET A 1 4.63 -40.15 -28.04
N LEU A 2 5.88 -40.22 -28.46
CA LEU A 2 7.01 -39.47 -27.82
C LEU A 2 6.86 -37.95 -27.84
N HIS A 3 6.27 -37.36 -28.88
CA HIS A 3 6.07 -35.91 -28.97
C HIS A 3 5.01 -35.38 -27.98
N PHE A 4 4.00 -36.18 -27.69
CA PHE A 4 2.95 -35.87 -26.71
C PHE A 4 3.49 -35.93 -25.27
N PHE A 5 4.37 -36.89 -24.96
CA PHE A 5 5.06 -36.98 -23.67
C PHE A 5 6.05 -35.84 -23.46
N ALA A 6 6.73 -35.39 -24.50
CA ALA A 6 7.65 -34.25 -24.41
C ALA A 6 6.91 -32.93 -24.12
N ILE A 7 5.77 -32.68 -24.76
CA ILE A 7 4.93 -31.49 -24.51
C ILE A 7 4.30 -31.56 -23.10
N PHE A 8 3.86 -32.74 -22.67
CA PHE A 8 3.31 -32.92 -21.32
C PHE A 8 4.39 -32.76 -20.24
N ALA A 9 5.59 -33.29 -20.44
CA ALA A 9 6.73 -33.11 -19.55
C ALA A 9 7.21 -31.65 -19.54
N GLN A 10 7.22 -30.96 -20.66
CA GLN A 10 7.59 -29.56 -20.78
C GLN A 10 6.56 -28.67 -20.07
N ASN A 11 5.26 -28.93 -20.23
CA ASN A 11 4.21 -28.21 -19.53
C ASN A 11 4.22 -28.52 -18.02
N TYR A 12 4.50 -29.76 -17.63
CA TYR A 12 4.62 -30.17 -16.22
C TYR A 12 5.86 -29.56 -15.56
N LEU A 13 7.00 -29.49 -16.26
CA LEU A 13 8.21 -28.79 -15.82
C LEU A 13 8.00 -27.27 -15.76
N ASN A 14 7.28 -26.68 -16.69
CA ASN A 14 6.95 -25.24 -16.65
C ASN A 14 6.01 -24.91 -15.48
N THR A 15 5.04 -25.78 -15.16
CA THR A 15 4.15 -25.63 -13.99
C THR A 15 4.91 -25.83 -12.66
N LEU A 16 5.91 -26.72 -12.65
CA LEU A 16 6.80 -26.92 -11.47
C LEU A 16 7.86 -25.84 -11.32
N MET A 17 8.13 -25.02 -12.34
CA MET A 17 9.11 -23.93 -12.35
C MET A 17 8.48 -22.55 -12.33
N GLU A 18 7.17 -22.39 -12.15
CA GLU A 18 6.59 -21.09 -11.79
C GLU A 18 7.10 -20.71 -10.40
N GLN A 19 8.17 -19.91 -10.40
CA GLN A 19 8.67 -19.32 -9.17
C GLN A 19 7.51 -18.58 -8.49
N TYR A 20 7.17 -18.99 -7.28
CA TYR A 20 6.17 -18.29 -6.46
C TYR A 20 6.53 -16.80 -6.37
N ILE A 21 5.67 -15.96 -6.91
CA ILE A 21 5.81 -14.52 -6.85
C ILE A 21 4.84 -14.01 -5.78
N VAL A 22 5.37 -13.41 -4.73
CA VAL A 22 4.55 -12.82 -3.66
C VAL A 22 3.53 -11.83 -4.22
N SER A 23 2.30 -11.84 -3.68
CA SER A 23 1.17 -11.03 -4.17
C SER A 23 1.48 -9.54 -4.22
N ALA A 24 2.23 -9.02 -3.27
CA ALA A 24 2.68 -7.63 -3.26
C ALA A 24 3.51 -7.23 -4.50
N ARG A 25 4.15 -8.19 -5.19
CA ARG A 25 4.88 -7.98 -6.44
C ARG A 25 4.01 -8.30 -7.66
N LYS A 26 3.25 -9.38 -7.63
CA LYS A 26 2.38 -9.85 -8.72
C LYS A 26 1.25 -8.86 -9.01
N TYR A 27 0.62 -8.31 -7.96
CA TYR A 27 -0.47 -7.35 -8.06
C TYR A 27 -0.02 -5.89 -7.90
N ARG A 28 1.27 -5.61 -8.15
CA ARG A 28 1.75 -4.23 -8.17
C ARG A 28 1.04 -3.46 -9.30
N PRO A 29 0.43 -2.29 -9.01
CA PRO A 29 -0.28 -1.50 -10.01
C PRO A 29 0.60 -1.19 -11.23
N THR A 30 0.03 -1.36 -12.44
CA THR A 30 0.69 -1.11 -13.72
C THR A 30 0.05 0.01 -14.53
N THR A 31 -1.17 0.42 -14.17
CA THR A 31 -1.93 1.54 -14.74
C THR A 31 -2.49 2.42 -13.63
N PHE A 32 -2.85 3.67 -13.93
CA PHE A 32 -3.46 4.57 -12.94
C PHE A 32 -4.78 4.03 -12.39
N LYS A 33 -5.55 3.32 -13.19
CA LYS A 33 -6.83 2.72 -12.80
C LYS A 33 -6.67 1.64 -11.73
N THR A 34 -5.54 0.94 -11.73
CA THR A 34 -5.25 -0.14 -10.77
C THR A 34 -4.63 0.35 -9.45
N VAL A 35 -4.38 1.66 -9.32
CA VAL A 35 -3.91 2.26 -8.06
C VAL A 35 -5.08 2.42 -7.11
N VAL A 36 -5.13 1.61 -6.06
CA VAL A 36 -6.21 1.58 -5.08
C VAL A 36 -6.14 2.79 -4.14
N GLY A 37 -7.32 3.36 -3.80
CA GLY A 37 -7.46 4.39 -2.77
C GLY A 37 -6.93 5.80 -3.12
N GLN A 38 -6.39 6.02 -4.36
CA GLN A 38 -5.74 7.28 -4.74
C GLN A 38 -6.39 7.95 -5.96
N LYS A 39 -7.72 7.81 -6.14
CA LYS A 39 -8.44 8.28 -7.36
C LYS A 39 -8.22 9.75 -7.68
N SER A 40 -8.31 10.64 -6.70
CA SER A 40 -8.13 12.09 -6.90
C SER A 40 -6.74 12.43 -7.41
N LEU A 41 -5.72 11.81 -6.82
CA LEU A 41 -4.32 12.01 -7.17
C LEU A 41 -4.01 11.48 -8.58
N THR A 42 -4.45 10.26 -8.88
CA THR A 42 -4.23 9.65 -10.21
C THR A 42 -4.94 10.42 -11.30
N THR A 43 -6.14 10.94 -11.04
CA THR A 43 -6.87 11.83 -11.96
C THR A 43 -6.09 13.14 -12.22
N THR A 44 -5.52 13.76 -11.18
CA THR A 44 -4.73 14.97 -11.32
C THR A 44 -3.46 14.74 -12.16
N LEU A 45 -2.77 13.61 -11.95
CA LEU A 45 -1.62 13.24 -12.76
C LEU A 45 -1.98 12.96 -14.22
N LYS A 46 -3.11 12.29 -14.49
CA LYS A 46 -3.62 12.09 -15.86
C LYS A 46 -3.92 13.41 -16.53
N ASN A 47 -4.64 14.32 -15.87
CA ASN A 47 -4.95 15.64 -16.41
C ASN A 47 -3.69 16.45 -16.75
N ALA A 48 -2.62 16.33 -15.95
CA ALA A 48 -1.34 16.96 -16.23
C ALA A 48 -0.69 16.39 -17.51
N ILE A 49 -0.79 15.07 -17.71
CA ILE A 49 -0.30 14.40 -18.93
C ILE A 49 -1.12 14.86 -20.15
N ASP A 50 -2.43 14.78 -20.07
CA ASP A 50 -3.35 15.09 -21.18
C ASP A 50 -3.27 16.54 -21.62
N SER A 51 -3.01 17.46 -20.67
CA SER A 51 -2.83 18.90 -20.96
C SER A 51 -1.41 19.30 -21.33
N ASP A 52 -0.46 18.34 -21.39
CA ASP A 52 0.99 18.57 -21.61
C ASP A 52 1.59 19.62 -20.65
N ARG A 53 1.06 19.67 -19.39
CA ARG A 53 1.49 20.59 -18.33
C ARG A 53 2.26 19.83 -17.25
N LEU A 54 3.43 19.33 -17.64
CA LEU A 54 4.27 18.56 -16.74
C LEU A 54 5.23 19.47 -15.97
N ALA A 55 5.27 19.31 -14.64
CA ALA A 55 6.30 19.92 -13.82
C ALA A 55 7.63 19.16 -13.99
N GLN A 56 8.74 19.84 -13.78
CA GLN A 56 10.06 19.21 -13.85
C GLN A 56 10.43 18.45 -12.58
N ALA A 57 9.74 18.71 -11.46
CA ALA A 57 9.95 18.00 -10.21
C ALA A 57 8.64 17.73 -9.48
N TYR A 58 8.47 16.49 -9.06
CA TYR A 58 7.35 15.97 -8.30
C TYR A 58 7.83 15.44 -6.96
N LEU A 59 7.06 15.62 -5.91
CA LEU A 59 7.31 15.01 -4.61
C LEU A 59 6.08 14.23 -4.14
N PHE A 60 6.19 12.92 -4.08
CA PHE A 60 5.15 12.00 -3.61
C PHE A 60 5.38 11.70 -2.12
N CYS A 61 4.50 12.21 -1.27
CA CYS A 61 4.58 12.07 0.18
C CYS A 61 3.50 11.13 0.68
N GLY A 62 3.75 10.40 1.76
CA GLY A 62 2.72 9.61 2.44
C GLY A 62 3.25 8.30 3.03
N PRO A 63 2.43 7.54 3.76
CA PRO A 63 2.85 6.33 4.44
C PRO A 63 3.50 5.29 3.51
N ARG A 64 4.19 4.32 4.09
CA ARG A 64 4.74 3.19 3.34
C ARG A 64 3.59 2.35 2.76
N GLY A 65 3.80 1.71 1.61
CA GLY A 65 2.86 0.73 1.07
C GLY A 65 1.60 1.28 0.40
N VAL A 66 1.40 2.61 0.33
CA VAL A 66 0.20 3.25 -0.27
C VAL A 66 0.28 3.48 -1.79
N GLY A 67 1.38 3.07 -2.44
CA GLY A 67 1.51 3.11 -3.90
C GLY A 67 2.35 4.24 -4.48
N LYS A 68 3.10 5.04 -3.69
CA LYS A 68 3.94 6.15 -4.17
C LYS A 68 4.86 5.75 -5.33
N THR A 69 5.74 4.79 -5.10
CA THR A 69 6.72 4.32 -6.11
C THR A 69 6.03 3.65 -7.30
N SER A 70 4.91 2.93 -7.08
CA SER A 70 4.12 2.36 -8.19
C SER A 70 3.53 3.45 -9.06
N CYS A 71 2.96 4.50 -8.46
CA CYS A 71 2.41 5.64 -9.18
C CYS A 71 3.50 6.42 -9.95
N ALA A 72 4.69 6.60 -9.32
CA ALA A 72 5.85 7.20 -9.98
C ALA A 72 6.27 6.42 -11.24
N ARG A 73 6.32 5.09 -11.16
CA ARG A 73 6.63 4.19 -12.27
C ARG A 73 5.58 4.27 -13.39
N ILE A 74 4.29 4.26 -13.03
CA ILE A 74 3.18 4.40 -13.97
C ILE A 74 3.29 5.74 -14.70
N PHE A 75 3.46 6.83 -13.95
CA PHE A 75 3.58 8.18 -14.50
C PHE A 75 4.78 8.29 -15.44
N ALA A 76 5.98 7.85 -15.02
CA ALA A 76 7.20 7.87 -15.83
C ALA A 76 7.06 7.07 -17.13
N LYS A 77 6.41 5.89 -17.06
CA LYS A 77 6.14 5.04 -18.22
C LYS A 77 5.14 5.71 -19.17
N THR A 78 4.09 6.31 -18.65
CA THR A 78 3.01 6.92 -19.44
C THR A 78 3.51 8.13 -20.23
N ILE A 79 4.30 9.03 -19.62
CA ILE A 79 4.84 10.23 -20.32
C ILE A 79 5.89 9.89 -21.38
N ASN A 80 6.50 8.69 -21.29
CA ASN A 80 7.46 8.17 -22.28
C ASN A 80 6.84 7.16 -23.26
N CYS A 81 5.54 6.88 -23.14
CA CYS A 81 4.86 5.96 -24.05
C CYS A 81 4.75 6.59 -25.45
N LEU A 82 5.11 5.81 -26.48
CA LEU A 82 5.03 6.27 -27.87
C LEU A 82 3.59 6.21 -28.42
N ASN A 83 2.77 5.31 -27.90
CA ASN A 83 1.39 5.06 -28.32
C ASN A 83 0.49 4.92 -27.09
N PRO A 84 0.15 6.03 -26.38
CA PRO A 84 -0.74 5.95 -25.22
C PRO A 84 -2.11 5.40 -25.63
N THR A 85 -2.76 4.69 -24.70
CA THR A 85 -4.11 4.17 -24.90
C THR A 85 -5.15 5.31 -24.94
N THR A 86 -6.35 5.02 -25.41
CA THR A 86 -7.48 5.98 -25.40
C THR A 86 -7.84 6.44 -24.00
N GLU A 87 -7.50 5.67 -22.98
CA GLU A 87 -7.68 6.02 -21.56
C GLU A 87 -6.53 6.86 -20.98
N GLY A 88 -5.49 7.19 -21.78
CA GLY A 88 -4.34 7.96 -21.34
C GLY A 88 -3.32 7.18 -20.51
N ASP A 89 -3.37 5.84 -20.52
CA ASP A 89 -2.38 4.97 -19.88
C ASP A 89 -1.31 4.50 -20.88
N ALA A 90 -0.17 4.00 -20.40
CA ALA A 90 0.89 3.45 -21.25
C ALA A 90 0.42 2.17 -21.96
N CYS A 91 0.75 2.02 -23.26
CA CYS A 91 0.31 0.87 -24.08
C CYS A 91 0.93 -0.48 -23.67
N ASN A 92 2.02 -0.50 -22.94
CA ASN A 92 2.83 -1.68 -22.57
C ASN A 92 3.46 -2.47 -23.74
N GLU A 93 3.26 -2.08 -24.98
CA GLU A 93 3.69 -2.79 -26.18
C GLU A 93 4.78 -2.07 -26.99
N CYS A 94 4.86 -0.74 -26.92
CA CYS A 94 5.89 0.02 -27.61
C CYS A 94 7.28 -0.23 -27.02
N GLU A 95 8.31 0.11 -27.78
CA GLU A 95 9.71 -0.11 -27.40
C GLU A 95 10.05 0.51 -26.04
N SER A 96 9.60 1.75 -25.77
CA SER A 96 9.80 2.42 -24.49
C SER A 96 9.15 1.67 -23.33
N CYS A 97 7.90 1.20 -23.51
CA CYS A 97 7.17 0.45 -22.48
C CYS A 97 7.81 -0.93 -22.22
N ARG A 98 8.20 -1.66 -23.27
CA ARG A 98 8.86 -2.96 -23.12
C ARG A 98 10.21 -2.82 -22.41
N ALA A 99 11.05 -1.88 -22.85
CA ALA A 99 12.33 -1.62 -22.22
C ALA A 99 12.18 -1.33 -20.70
N PHE A 100 11.14 -0.55 -20.33
CA PHE A 100 10.87 -0.27 -18.93
C PHE A 100 10.37 -1.49 -18.15
N ASN A 101 9.41 -2.24 -18.72
CA ASN A 101 8.85 -3.44 -18.07
C ASN A 101 9.93 -4.52 -17.84
N GLU A 102 10.93 -4.61 -18.71
CA GLU A 102 12.06 -5.54 -18.64
C GLU A 102 13.25 -5.01 -17.82
N GLY A 103 13.12 -3.80 -17.22
CA GLY A 103 14.19 -3.18 -16.43
C GLY A 103 15.40 -2.72 -17.25
N ARG A 104 15.24 -2.52 -18.57
CA ARG A 104 16.29 -2.12 -19.50
C ARG A 104 16.15 -0.68 -20.01
N SER A 105 15.28 0.10 -19.38
CA SER A 105 15.07 1.50 -19.79
C SER A 105 16.29 2.37 -19.46
N PHE A 106 16.85 3.03 -20.46
CA PHE A 106 17.87 4.06 -20.25
C PHE A 106 17.26 5.43 -19.91
N ASN A 107 15.97 5.62 -20.11
CA ASN A 107 15.29 6.89 -19.91
C ASN A 107 14.63 7.03 -18.53
N ILE A 108 14.26 5.91 -17.92
CA ILE A 108 13.66 5.90 -16.58
C ILE A 108 14.63 5.21 -15.63
N ILE A 109 15.18 5.97 -14.72
CA ILE A 109 16.21 5.55 -13.78
C ILE A 109 15.60 5.58 -12.39
N GLU A 110 15.67 4.47 -11.67
CA GLU A 110 15.18 4.35 -10.30
C GLU A 110 16.37 4.24 -9.35
N LEU A 111 16.36 5.07 -8.31
CA LEU A 111 17.36 5.11 -7.26
C LEU A 111 16.64 5.03 -5.91
N ASP A 112 17.09 4.12 -5.07
CA ASP A 112 16.69 4.07 -3.66
C ASP A 112 17.71 4.85 -2.83
N ALA A 113 17.29 5.96 -2.24
CA ALA A 113 18.15 6.81 -1.43
C ALA A 113 18.57 6.15 -0.11
N ALA A 114 17.89 5.09 0.35
CA ALA A 114 18.35 4.35 1.51
C ALA A 114 19.67 3.60 1.23
N SER A 115 19.85 3.14 -0.01
CA SER A 115 21.05 2.42 -0.46
C SER A 115 22.09 3.33 -1.13
N ASN A 116 21.68 4.51 -1.64
CA ASN A 116 22.50 5.44 -2.42
C ASN A 116 22.33 6.86 -1.87
N ASN A 117 22.90 7.13 -0.71
CA ASN A 117 22.69 8.38 0.03
C ASN A 117 23.91 9.30 0.05
N SER A 118 25.02 8.92 -0.59
CA SER A 118 26.24 9.68 -0.60
C SER A 118 26.24 10.83 -1.62
N VAL A 119 27.16 11.77 -1.44
CA VAL A 119 27.35 12.87 -2.41
C VAL A 119 27.79 12.33 -3.78
N ASP A 120 28.59 11.27 -3.79
CA ASP A 120 29.13 10.72 -5.03
C ASP A 120 28.06 9.98 -5.83
N ASP A 121 27.10 9.31 -5.16
CA ASP A 121 25.92 8.72 -5.82
C ASP A 121 25.08 9.80 -6.53
N ILE A 122 24.85 10.92 -5.84
CA ILE A 122 24.10 12.04 -6.41
C ILE A 122 24.86 12.76 -7.52
N ARG A 123 26.20 12.85 -7.44
CA ARG A 123 27.02 13.38 -8.54
C ARG A 123 26.91 12.48 -9.77
N GLY A 124 27.01 11.16 -9.59
CA GLY A 124 26.81 10.20 -10.68
C GLY A 124 25.45 10.31 -11.35
N LEU A 125 24.38 10.53 -10.55
CA LEU A 125 23.04 10.82 -11.06
C LEU A 125 23.02 12.15 -11.84
N THR A 126 23.64 13.21 -11.30
CA THR A 126 23.69 14.53 -11.95
C THR A 126 24.42 14.51 -13.29
N ASP A 127 25.45 13.69 -13.42
CA ASP A 127 26.15 13.52 -14.71
C ASP A 127 25.25 12.82 -15.74
N GLN A 128 24.41 11.87 -15.31
CA GLN A 128 23.43 11.23 -16.18
C GLN A 128 22.31 12.17 -16.62
N VAL A 129 21.97 13.20 -15.84
CA VAL A 129 20.95 14.20 -16.18
C VAL A 129 21.29 14.95 -17.48
N ARG A 130 22.59 15.10 -17.78
CA ARG A 130 23.06 15.80 -18.99
C ARG A 130 22.87 15.01 -20.28
N ILE A 131 22.59 13.73 -20.19
CA ILE A 131 22.41 12.86 -21.35
C ILE A 131 20.93 12.93 -21.80
N PRO A 132 20.61 13.37 -23.02
CA PRO A 132 19.23 13.43 -23.50
C PRO A 132 18.62 12.04 -23.65
N PRO A 133 17.27 11.92 -23.65
CA PRO A 133 16.59 10.65 -23.82
C PRO A 133 16.87 10.04 -25.21
N GLN A 134 17.02 8.73 -25.29
CA GLN A 134 17.26 8.01 -26.54
C GLN A 134 15.93 7.60 -27.21
N ILE A 135 14.94 7.18 -26.42
CA ILE A 135 13.64 6.69 -26.86
C ILE A 135 12.55 7.35 -26.00
N GLY A 136 11.61 8.10 -26.59
CA GLY A 136 10.59 8.83 -25.85
C GLY A 136 10.94 10.29 -25.63
N LYS A 137 10.13 11.00 -24.84
CA LYS A 137 10.22 12.47 -24.70
C LYS A 137 11.09 12.91 -23.53
N TYR A 138 11.08 12.15 -22.44
CA TYR A 138 11.62 12.58 -21.16
C TYR A 138 12.65 11.60 -20.59
N ARG A 139 13.63 12.15 -19.90
CA ARG A 139 14.51 11.38 -19.00
C ARG A 139 13.98 11.55 -17.58
N VAL A 140 13.56 10.45 -16.97
CA VAL A 140 12.90 10.47 -15.67
C VAL A 140 13.78 9.84 -14.61
N PHE A 141 13.95 10.53 -13.50
CA PHE A 141 14.67 10.04 -12.34
C PHE A 141 13.68 9.86 -11.18
N ILE A 142 13.46 8.61 -10.78
CA ILE A 142 12.65 8.27 -9.61
C ILE A 142 13.60 8.05 -8.45
N ILE A 143 13.51 8.88 -7.41
CA ILE A 143 14.32 8.77 -6.19
C ILE A 143 13.39 8.42 -5.05
N ASP A 144 13.45 7.15 -4.62
CA ASP A 144 12.63 6.65 -3.51
C ASP A 144 13.32 6.92 -2.17
N GLU A 145 12.51 7.11 -1.12
CA GLU A 145 12.91 7.46 0.25
C GLU A 145 13.91 8.63 0.30
N VAL A 146 13.64 9.68 -0.48
CA VAL A 146 14.55 10.81 -0.66
C VAL A 146 15.00 11.47 0.64
N HIS A 147 14.23 11.35 1.73
CA HIS A 147 14.60 11.85 3.07
C HIS A 147 15.84 11.14 3.66
N MET A 148 16.25 10.00 3.09
CA MET A 148 17.47 9.26 3.52
C MET A 148 18.76 9.85 2.95
N LEU A 149 18.68 10.77 1.99
CA LEU A 149 19.86 11.46 1.47
C LEU A 149 20.56 12.25 2.57
N SER A 150 21.89 12.21 2.59
CA SER A 150 22.68 13.06 3.47
C SER A 150 22.48 14.55 3.13
N VAL A 151 22.68 15.44 4.10
CA VAL A 151 22.56 16.90 3.89
C VAL A 151 23.46 17.37 2.75
N ALA A 152 24.68 16.81 2.65
CA ALA A 152 25.63 17.13 1.60
C ALA A 152 25.13 16.64 0.21
N ALA A 153 24.50 15.46 0.15
CA ALA A 153 23.88 14.93 -1.06
C ALA A 153 22.68 15.79 -1.50
N PHE A 154 21.83 16.21 -0.56
CA PHE A 154 20.75 17.17 -0.85
C PHE A 154 21.29 18.46 -1.47
N ASN A 155 22.32 19.07 -0.88
CA ASN A 155 22.92 20.29 -1.39
C ASN A 155 23.54 20.11 -2.79
N ALA A 156 24.14 18.97 -3.08
CA ALA A 156 24.65 18.65 -4.41
C ALA A 156 23.51 18.53 -5.44
N PHE A 157 22.36 17.99 -5.02
CA PHE A 157 21.18 17.78 -5.86
C PHE A 157 20.43 19.08 -6.16
N LEU A 158 20.42 20.05 -5.24
CA LEU A 158 19.68 21.33 -5.38
C LEU A 158 19.99 22.04 -6.68
N LYS A 159 21.29 22.15 -7.06
CA LYS A 159 21.70 22.83 -8.28
C LYS A 159 21.05 22.23 -9.53
N THR A 160 20.94 20.90 -9.57
CA THR A 160 20.32 20.19 -10.69
C THR A 160 18.80 20.31 -10.68
N LEU A 161 18.20 20.41 -9.49
CA LEU A 161 16.76 20.57 -9.32
C LEU A 161 16.28 22.00 -9.63
N GLU A 162 17.14 23.02 -9.46
CA GLU A 162 16.84 24.41 -9.74
C GLU A 162 16.73 24.69 -11.24
N GLU A 163 17.65 24.17 -12.02
CA GLU A 163 17.72 24.39 -13.48
C GLU A 163 17.89 23.06 -14.23
N PRO A 164 16.89 22.16 -14.17
CA PRO A 164 16.99 20.90 -14.90
C PRO A 164 16.81 21.14 -16.41
N PRO A 165 17.46 20.34 -17.27
CA PRO A 165 17.18 20.35 -18.70
C PRO A 165 15.69 20.10 -18.97
N LYS A 166 15.12 20.71 -20.02
CA LYS A 166 13.68 20.63 -20.35
C LYS A 166 13.15 19.21 -20.54
N TYR A 167 14.01 18.30 -20.89
CA TYR A 167 13.68 16.89 -21.08
C TYR A 167 13.79 16.03 -19.80
N VAL A 168 14.14 16.65 -18.67
CA VAL A 168 14.33 15.92 -17.39
C VAL A 168 13.14 16.14 -16.47
N ILE A 169 12.68 15.04 -15.88
CA ILE A 169 11.64 15.05 -14.85
C ILE A 169 12.16 14.26 -13.64
N PHE A 170 12.09 14.89 -12.47
CA PHE A 170 12.38 14.24 -11.20
C PHE A 170 11.08 13.83 -10.49
N ILE A 171 11.03 12.61 -9.98
CA ILE A 171 9.93 12.12 -9.15
C ILE A 171 10.55 11.65 -7.85
N LEU A 172 10.41 12.45 -6.82
CA LEU A 172 10.91 12.16 -5.48
C LEU A 172 9.80 11.48 -4.69
N ALA A 173 10.09 10.42 -3.95
CA ALA A 173 9.15 9.79 -3.05
C ALA A 173 9.69 9.78 -1.61
N THR A 174 8.82 9.97 -0.62
CA THR A 174 9.19 9.98 0.78
C THR A 174 8.06 9.50 1.69
N THR A 175 8.42 8.77 2.73
CA THR A 175 7.52 8.48 3.84
C THR A 175 7.52 9.58 4.90
N GLU A 176 8.55 10.43 4.93
CA GLU A 176 8.77 11.45 5.96
C GLU A 176 8.96 12.84 5.35
N LYS A 177 7.83 13.47 4.96
CA LYS A 177 7.82 14.81 4.34
C LYS A 177 8.55 15.87 5.20
N HIS A 178 8.44 15.76 6.52
CA HIS A 178 9.05 16.72 7.46
C HIS A 178 10.58 16.68 7.49
N LYS A 179 11.20 15.58 7.03
CA LYS A 179 12.66 15.45 6.90
C LYS A 179 13.22 16.00 5.59
N VAL A 180 12.33 16.28 4.62
CA VAL A 180 12.75 16.89 3.34
C VAL A 180 12.97 18.38 3.54
N ILE A 181 14.13 18.88 3.10
CA ILE A 181 14.49 20.29 3.31
C ILE A 181 13.53 21.24 2.56
N PRO A 182 13.20 22.42 3.14
CA PRO A 182 12.23 23.35 2.57
C PRO A 182 12.60 23.83 1.13
N THR A 183 13.87 23.90 0.82
CA THR A 183 14.37 24.28 -0.51
C THR A 183 13.97 23.29 -1.62
N ILE A 184 13.85 22.00 -1.31
CA ILE A 184 13.30 20.96 -2.22
C ILE A 184 11.78 21.10 -2.31
N LEU A 185 11.10 21.26 -1.16
CA LEU A 185 9.64 21.39 -1.10
C LEU A 185 9.13 22.54 -1.97
N SER A 186 9.84 23.68 -1.99
CA SER A 186 9.45 24.87 -2.77
C SER A 186 9.63 24.72 -4.29
N ARG A 187 10.34 23.68 -4.75
CA ARG A 187 10.64 23.41 -6.17
C ARG A 187 9.87 22.25 -6.75
N CYS A 188 9.19 21.50 -5.91
CA CYS A 188 8.44 20.31 -6.31
C CYS A 188 6.94 20.55 -6.30
N GLN A 189 6.24 19.97 -7.26
CA GLN A 189 4.81 19.79 -7.16
C GLN A 189 4.53 18.63 -6.19
N ILE A 190 3.86 18.93 -5.06
CA ILE A 190 3.68 18.00 -3.97
C ILE A 190 2.36 17.26 -4.14
N TYR A 191 2.41 15.92 -3.97
CA TYR A 191 1.27 15.03 -3.98
C TYR A 191 1.27 14.21 -2.68
N ASP A 192 0.26 14.42 -1.85
CA ASP A 192 0.10 13.72 -0.59
C ASP A 192 -0.77 12.47 -0.78
N PHE A 193 -0.16 11.28 -0.62
CA PHE A 193 -0.83 9.98 -0.66
C PHE A 193 -1.44 9.68 0.69
N ASN A 194 -2.70 9.31 0.70
CA ASN A 194 -3.43 8.95 1.90
C ASN A 194 -3.31 7.45 2.20
N ARG A 195 -3.59 7.08 3.46
CA ARG A 195 -3.86 5.69 3.82
C ARG A 195 -5.03 5.18 3.00
N ILE A 196 -4.95 3.93 2.57
CA ILE A 196 -6.03 3.28 1.84
C ILE A 196 -7.10 2.87 2.85
N THR A 197 -8.36 3.10 2.52
CA THR A 197 -9.48 2.73 3.39
C THR A 197 -9.58 1.22 3.54
N ILE A 198 -10.12 0.75 4.67
CA ILE A 198 -10.34 -0.69 4.89
C ILE A 198 -11.22 -1.29 3.79
N ASN A 199 -12.28 -0.59 3.39
CA ASN A 199 -13.18 -1.05 2.33
C ASN A 199 -12.47 -1.23 0.99
N ASP A 200 -11.66 -0.24 0.56
CA ASP A 200 -10.88 -0.34 -0.68
C ASP A 200 -9.85 -1.49 -0.60
N MET A 201 -9.27 -1.74 0.58
CA MET A 201 -8.34 -2.85 0.78
C MET A 201 -9.04 -4.19 0.72
N VAL A 202 -10.19 -4.34 1.39
CA VAL A 202 -10.99 -5.58 1.39
C VAL A 202 -11.44 -5.92 -0.04
N GLU A 203 -11.93 -4.93 -0.79
CA GLU A 203 -12.33 -5.12 -2.19
C GLU A 203 -11.15 -5.61 -3.05
N HIS A 204 -9.97 -5.01 -2.87
CA HIS A 204 -8.78 -5.43 -3.61
C HIS A 204 -8.28 -6.82 -3.18
N LEU A 205 -8.29 -7.14 -1.89
CA LEU A 205 -7.93 -8.46 -1.37
C LEU A 205 -8.90 -9.54 -1.87
N ALA A 206 -10.19 -9.25 -1.93
CA ALA A 206 -11.19 -10.15 -2.50
C ALA A 206 -10.95 -10.42 -4.00
N TYR A 207 -10.59 -9.37 -4.76
CA TYR A 207 -10.16 -9.52 -6.15
C TYR A 207 -8.94 -10.44 -6.27
N VAL A 208 -7.91 -10.24 -5.44
CA VAL A 208 -6.69 -11.07 -5.43
C VAL A 208 -7.01 -12.51 -5.06
N ALA A 209 -7.83 -12.74 -4.02
CA ALA A 209 -8.27 -14.08 -3.61
C ALA A 209 -8.96 -14.82 -4.76
N SER A 210 -9.90 -14.13 -5.45
CA SER A 210 -10.58 -14.70 -6.63
C SER A 210 -9.61 -15.02 -7.77
N ALA A 211 -8.64 -14.14 -8.04
CA ALA A 211 -7.65 -14.33 -9.10
C ALA A 211 -6.67 -15.48 -8.84
N GLU A 212 -6.37 -15.74 -7.56
CA GLU A 212 -5.50 -16.84 -7.11
C GLU A 212 -6.27 -18.14 -6.82
N GLY A 213 -7.61 -18.14 -6.91
CA GLY A 213 -8.44 -19.30 -6.57
C GLY A 213 -8.43 -19.64 -5.07
N ILE A 214 -8.20 -18.63 -4.21
CA ILE A 214 -8.19 -18.77 -2.75
C ILE A 214 -9.59 -18.48 -2.23
N SER A 215 -10.14 -19.38 -1.39
CA SER A 215 -11.37 -19.12 -0.65
C SER A 215 -11.07 -18.21 0.54
N ALA A 216 -11.78 -17.07 0.64
CA ALA A 216 -11.55 -16.13 1.74
C ALA A 216 -12.88 -15.55 2.24
N GLU A 217 -13.09 -15.62 3.55
CA GLU A 217 -14.23 -15.01 4.21
C GLU A 217 -14.07 -13.48 4.24
N PRO A 218 -15.13 -12.68 3.98
CA PRO A 218 -15.08 -11.23 4.04
C PRO A 218 -14.59 -10.70 5.40
N ALA A 219 -14.99 -11.34 6.50
CA ALA A 219 -14.55 -11.01 7.85
C ALA A 219 -13.04 -11.21 8.03
N ALA A 220 -12.47 -12.26 7.45
CA ALA A 220 -11.02 -12.50 7.47
C ALA A 220 -10.25 -11.45 6.69
N LEU A 221 -10.73 -11.05 5.50
CA LEU A 221 -10.13 -9.99 4.71
C LEU A 221 -10.18 -8.64 5.43
N ASN A 222 -11.24 -8.38 6.20
CA ASN A 222 -11.33 -7.19 7.04
C ASN A 222 -10.26 -7.17 8.13
N VAL A 223 -10.02 -8.29 8.82
CA VAL A 223 -8.96 -8.42 9.83
C VAL A 223 -7.58 -8.15 9.20
N ILE A 224 -7.32 -8.70 8.01
CA ILE A 224 -6.07 -8.47 7.27
C ILE A 224 -5.92 -6.98 6.92
N ALA A 225 -6.98 -6.34 6.42
CA ALA A 225 -6.99 -4.93 6.04
C ALA A 225 -6.74 -4.01 7.25
N GLN A 226 -7.38 -4.28 8.39
CA GLN A 226 -7.15 -3.54 9.64
C GLN A 226 -5.70 -3.69 10.13
N LYS A 227 -5.15 -4.90 10.10
CA LYS A 227 -3.76 -5.15 10.51
C LYS A 227 -2.74 -4.42 9.63
N ALA A 228 -3.06 -4.21 8.36
CA ALA A 228 -2.20 -3.52 7.39
C ALA A 228 -2.21 -1.98 7.52
N ASP A 229 -3.13 -1.41 8.31
CA ASP A 229 -3.16 0.03 8.67
C ASP A 229 -3.03 0.96 7.45
N GLY A 230 -3.81 0.70 6.40
CA GLY A 230 -3.84 1.52 5.18
C GLY A 230 -2.70 1.27 4.19
N ALA A 231 -1.86 0.27 4.39
CA ALA A 231 -0.74 -0.08 3.53
C ALA A 231 -1.05 -1.32 2.67
N MET A 232 -1.39 -1.17 1.40
CA MET A 232 -1.74 -2.29 0.49
C MET A 232 -0.61 -3.31 0.34
N ARG A 233 0.65 -2.87 0.34
CA ARG A 233 1.79 -3.78 0.24
C ARG A 233 1.85 -4.74 1.44
N ASP A 234 1.59 -4.21 2.63
CA ASP A 234 1.60 -5.00 3.86
C ASP A 234 0.35 -5.88 3.91
N ALA A 235 -0.83 -5.39 3.47
CA ALA A 235 -2.05 -6.18 3.34
C ALA A 235 -1.85 -7.43 2.45
N LEU A 236 -1.24 -7.26 1.28
CA LEU A 236 -0.94 -8.37 0.37
C LEU A 236 0.09 -9.34 0.94
N SER A 237 1.09 -8.85 1.69
CA SER A 237 2.07 -9.72 2.34
C SER A 237 1.46 -10.53 3.48
N ILE A 238 0.57 -9.90 4.26
CA ILE A 238 -0.21 -10.57 5.31
C ILE A 238 -1.17 -11.60 4.70
N PHE A 239 -1.84 -11.24 3.60
CA PHE A 239 -2.73 -12.14 2.86
C PHE A 239 -1.99 -13.40 2.43
N ASP A 240 -0.80 -13.28 1.82
CA ASP A 240 0.02 -14.43 1.41
C ASP A 240 0.41 -15.31 2.61
N GLN A 241 0.76 -14.69 3.74
CA GLN A 241 1.10 -15.42 4.97
C GLN A 241 -0.08 -16.25 5.49
N VAL A 242 -1.27 -15.64 5.55
CA VAL A 242 -2.49 -16.31 6.03
C VAL A 242 -2.92 -17.40 5.04
N ALA A 243 -2.88 -17.14 3.74
CA ALA A 243 -3.21 -18.12 2.70
C ALA A 243 -2.32 -19.37 2.78
N ALA A 244 -1.01 -19.16 2.94
CA ALA A 244 -0.05 -20.25 3.05
C ALA A 244 -0.31 -21.13 4.28
N SER A 245 -0.67 -20.55 5.43
CA SER A 245 -0.91 -21.27 6.67
C SER A 245 -2.28 -21.96 6.72
N SER A 246 -3.28 -21.45 5.99
CA SER A 246 -4.66 -21.96 5.93
C SER A 246 -4.94 -22.86 4.73
N MET A 247 -3.91 -23.33 4.01
CA MET A 247 -4.05 -24.14 2.80
C MET A 247 -5.03 -23.56 1.79
N ASN A 248 -4.91 -22.24 1.52
CA ASN A 248 -5.76 -21.49 0.60
C ASN A 248 -7.25 -21.39 0.98
N ASN A 249 -7.59 -21.63 2.24
CA ASN A 249 -8.92 -21.44 2.78
C ASN A 249 -8.86 -20.46 3.97
N ILE A 250 -8.95 -19.17 3.69
CA ILE A 250 -8.82 -18.11 4.68
C ILE A 250 -10.14 -17.91 5.39
N THR A 251 -10.26 -18.45 6.61
CA THR A 251 -11.39 -18.24 7.52
C THR A 251 -11.06 -17.12 8.51
N TYR A 252 -12.09 -16.53 9.13
CA TYR A 252 -11.93 -15.54 10.19
C TYR A 252 -11.00 -16.05 11.31
N GLN A 253 -11.23 -17.29 11.77
CA GLN A 253 -10.41 -17.90 12.82
C GLN A 253 -8.95 -18.08 12.39
N SER A 254 -8.71 -18.54 11.15
CA SER A 254 -7.35 -18.69 10.64
C SER A 254 -6.60 -17.35 10.54
N ALA A 255 -7.30 -16.27 10.19
CA ALA A 255 -6.72 -14.93 10.14
C ALA A 255 -6.34 -14.43 11.54
N ILE A 256 -7.22 -14.57 12.53
CA ILE A 256 -6.96 -14.18 13.92
C ILE A 256 -5.76 -14.94 14.49
N ASP A 257 -5.76 -16.26 14.36
CA ASP A 257 -4.70 -17.12 14.93
C ASP A 257 -3.33 -16.80 14.30
N ASN A 258 -3.28 -16.63 12.97
CA ASN A 258 -2.03 -16.34 12.26
C ASN A 258 -1.49 -14.94 12.53
N LEU A 259 -2.36 -13.95 12.66
CA LEU A 259 -1.97 -12.58 12.84
C LEU A 259 -1.78 -12.19 14.30
N ASN A 260 -2.02 -13.14 15.20
CA ASN A 260 -2.02 -12.90 16.64
C ASN A 260 -2.85 -11.65 16.97
N VAL A 261 -4.08 -11.61 16.44
CA VAL A 261 -5.06 -10.55 16.72
C VAL A 261 -5.99 -11.06 17.81
N LEU A 262 -6.24 -10.25 18.81
CA LEU A 262 -7.19 -10.59 19.85
C LEU A 262 -8.61 -10.45 19.28
N ASP A 263 -9.41 -11.52 19.39
CA ASP A 263 -10.78 -11.53 18.91
C ASP A 263 -11.62 -10.44 19.58
N TYR A 264 -12.49 -9.79 18.81
CA TYR A 264 -13.44 -8.81 19.32
C TYR A 264 -14.27 -9.32 20.49
N ASP A 265 -14.59 -10.62 20.52
CA ASP A 265 -15.35 -11.27 21.57
C ASP A 265 -14.74 -11.08 22.97
N TYR A 266 -13.41 -11.01 23.07
CA TYR A 266 -12.75 -10.73 24.35
C TYR A 266 -13.05 -9.34 24.85
N TYR A 267 -13.07 -8.34 23.97
CA TYR A 267 -13.37 -6.97 24.35
C TYR A 267 -14.84 -6.79 24.69
N PHE A 268 -15.76 -7.40 23.93
CA PHE A 268 -17.18 -7.43 24.26
C PHE A 268 -17.45 -8.02 25.63
N LYS A 269 -16.89 -9.20 25.93
CA LYS A 269 -17.01 -9.85 27.24
C LYS A 269 -16.44 -9.00 28.37
N LEU A 270 -15.29 -8.36 28.14
CA LEU A 270 -14.69 -7.48 29.14
C LEU A 270 -15.58 -6.28 29.49
N VAL A 271 -16.16 -5.63 28.49
CA VAL A 271 -17.06 -4.50 28.72
C VAL A 271 -18.32 -4.96 29.46
N ASP A 272 -18.89 -6.13 29.12
CA ASP A 272 -20.03 -6.69 29.86
C ASP A 272 -19.70 -6.96 31.34
N MET A 273 -18.49 -7.46 31.62
CA MET A 273 -18.01 -7.64 32.98
C MET A 273 -17.77 -6.32 33.72
N PHE A 274 -17.31 -5.28 33.02
CA PHE A 274 -17.18 -3.93 33.60
C PHE A 274 -18.55 -3.35 33.96
N ILE A 275 -19.56 -3.54 33.09
CA ILE A 275 -20.94 -3.09 33.35
C ILE A 275 -21.54 -3.82 34.56
N SER A 276 -21.29 -5.15 34.66
CA SER A 276 -21.79 -5.96 35.77
C SER A 276 -20.98 -5.83 37.09
N GLY A 277 -19.79 -5.19 37.03
CA GLY A 277 -18.89 -5.07 38.19
C GLY A 277 -18.17 -6.37 38.56
N ASP A 278 -18.11 -7.36 37.67
CA ASP A 278 -17.45 -8.66 37.90
C ASP A 278 -15.92 -8.55 37.71
N VAL A 279 -15.26 -8.07 38.77
CA VAL A 279 -13.80 -7.90 38.81
C VAL A 279 -13.07 -9.24 38.70
N ALA A 280 -13.62 -10.31 39.30
CA ALA A 280 -12.96 -11.62 39.30
C ALA A 280 -12.87 -12.22 37.90
N SER A 281 -13.96 -12.24 37.15
CA SER A 281 -13.99 -12.71 35.77
C SER A 281 -13.15 -11.82 34.83
N THR A 282 -13.14 -10.52 35.05
CA THR A 282 -12.26 -9.61 34.31
C THR A 282 -10.78 -9.97 34.45
N LEU A 283 -10.31 -10.25 35.67
CA LEU A 283 -8.93 -10.65 35.92
C LEU A 283 -8.60 -12.02 35.30
N LEU A 284 -9.55 -12.95 35.31
CA LEU A 284 -9.38 -14.26 34.69
C LEU A 284 -9.27 -14.17 33.16
N ILE A 285 -10.11 -13.39 32.50
CA ILE A 285 -9.99 -13.12 31.05
C ILE A 285 -8.67 -12.46 30.73
N TYR A 286 -8.25 -11.46 31.49
CA TYR A 286 -6.96 -10.81 31.27
C TYR A 286 -5.79 -11.80 31.40
N LYS A 287 -5.85 -12.71 32.38
CA LYS A 287 -4.88 -13.80 32.53
C LYS A 287 -4.88 -14.70 31.27
N GLU A 288 -6.05 -15.14 30.81
CA GLU A 288 -6.18 -15.95 29.61
C GLU A 288 -5.53 -15.29 28.38
N ILE A 289 -5.79 -13.99 28.17
CA ILE A 289 -5.19 -13.21 27.10
C ILE A 289 -3.66 -13.22 27.20
N ARG A 290 -3.13 -13.02 28.41
CA ARG A 290 -1.68 -13.08 28.67
C ARG A 290 -1.10 -14.47 28.44
N ASP A 291 -1.79 -15.51 28.85
CA ASP A 291 -1.35 -16.91 28.68
C ASP A 291 -1.32 -17.31 27.18
N LYS A 292 -2.14 -16.66 26.34
CA LYS A 292 -2.08 -16.74 24.85
C LYS A 292 -0.93 -15.96 24.23
N GLY A 293 -0.10 -15.26 25.02
CA GLY A 293 1.10 -14.54 24.55
C GLY A 293 0.86 -13.10 24.09
N PHE A 294 -0.32 -12.52 24.32
CA PHE A 294 -0.57 -11.12 23.97
C PHE A 294 0.14 -10.17 24.94
N ASP A 295 0.77 -9.12 24.37
CA ASP A 295 1.36 -8.05 25.13
C ASP A 295 0.29 -7.17 25.79
N SER A 296 0.58 -6.71 27.03
CA SER A 296 -0.34 -5.88 27.79
C SER A 296 -0.63 -4.53 27.12
N LEU A 297 0.36 -3.93 26.45
CA LEU A 297 0.17 -2.66 25.74
C LEU A 297 -0.74 -2.85 24.52
N PHE A 298 -0.56 -3.95 23.78
CA PHE A 298 -1.44 -4.31 22.67
C PHE A 298 -2.89 -4.48 23.14
N PHE A 299 -3.09 -5.19 24.26
CA PHE A 299 -4.41 -5.38 24.87
C PHE A 299 -5.07 -4.06 25.28
N VAL A 300 -4.35 -3.17 25.97
CA VAL A 300 -4.88 -1.87 26.40
C VAL A 300 -5.23 -0.97 25.22
N ASN A 301 -4.40 -0.94 24.19
CA ASN A 301 -4.69 -0.19 22.98
C ASN A 301 -5.94 -0.74 22.25
N GLY A 302 -6.07 -2.06 22.16
CA GLY A 302 -7.24 -2.72 21.58
C GLY A 302 -8.52 -2.40 22.38
N LEU A 303 -8.45 -2.44 23.70
CA LEU A 303 -9.57 -2.05 24.57
C LEU A 303 -9.94 -0.57 24.39
N GLY A 304 -8.95 0.32 24.27
CA GLY A 304 -9.19 1.74 23.97
C GLY A 304 -9.90 1.96 22.65
N ASN A 305 -9.51 1.23 21.59
CA ASN A 305 -10.18 1.26 20.30
C ASN A 305 -11.62 0.72 20.40
N HIS A 306 -11.80 -0.38 21.12
CA HIS A 306 -13.13 -0.96 21.33
C HIS A 306 -14.09 0.00 22.04
N ILE A 307 -13.62 0.69 23.08
CA ILE A 307 -14.43 1.71 23.78
C ILE A 307 -14.74 2.90 22.85
N ARG A 308 -13.77 3.34 22.03
CA ARG A 308 -14.03 4.37 21.00
C ARG A 308 -15.13 3.92 20.05
N ASP A 309 -15.07 2.68 19.57
CA ASP A 309 -16.03 2.15 18.62
C ASP A 309 -17.43 1.98 19.24
N LEU A 310 -17.53 1.66 20.53
CA LEU A 310 -18.79 1.72 21.28
C LEU A 310 -19.36 3.15 21.35
N MET A 311 -18.51 4.15 21.55
CA MET A 311 -18.95 5.56 21.53
C MET A 311 -19.41 5.99 20.13
N VAL A 312 -18.76 5.51 19.07
CA VAL A 312 -19.15 5.74 17.68
C VAL A 312 -20.48 5.05 17.37
N ALA A 313 -20.69 3.82 17.87
CA ALA A 313 -21.91 3.04 17.67
C ALA A 313 -23.16 3.63 18.38
N LYS A 314 -22.93 4.48 19.39
CA LYS A 314 -24.03 5.13 20.15
C LYS A 314 -24.93 6.00 19.29
N ASP A 315 -24.41 6.68 18.27
CA ASP A 315 -25.18 7.58 17.39
C ASP A 315 -25.26 7.01 15.99
N ARG A 316 -26.50 6.86 15.48
CA ARG A 316 -26.73 6.34 14.11
C ARG A 316 -26.00 7.10 13.01
N ARG A 317 -25.73 8.40 13.21
CA ARG A 317 -25.02 9.25 12.24
C ARG A 317 -23.52 8.91 12.15
N THR A 318 -22.99 8.29 13.20
CA THR A 318 -21.54 7.96 13.30
C THR A 318 -21.26 6.48 13.03
N ILE A 319 -22.28 5.61 12.92
CA ILE A 319 -22.10 4.17 12.62
C ILE A 319 -21.25 3.95 11.36
N SER A 320 -21.39 4.80 10.34
CA SER A 320 -20.59 4.72 9.12
C SER A 320 -19.08 4.94 9.33
N LEU A 321 -18.69 5.40 10.53
CA LEU A 321 -17.28 5.55 10.94
C LEU A 321 -16.71 4.27 11.58
N LEU A 322 -17.54 3.24 11.81
CA LEU A 322 -17.06 1.93 12.22
C LEU A 322 -16.40 1.23 11.02
N GLU A 323 -15.15 0.89 11.18
CA GLU A 323 -14.34 0.21 10.15
C GLU A 323 -14.31 -1.31 10.39
N VAL A 324 -15.51 -1.90 10.61
CA VAL A 324 -15.70 -3.32 10.92
C VAL A 324 -16.73 -3.93 9.98
N SER A 325 -16.87 -5.27 9.97
CA SER A 325 -17.91 -5.95 9.20
C SER A 325 -19.30 -5.62 9.74
N ASP A 326 -20.35 -5.80 8.90
CA ASP A 326 -21.75 -5.53 9.30
C ASP A 326 -22.16 -6.33 10.53
N GLU A 327 -21.72 -7.59 10.65
CA GLU A 327 -22.01 -8.46 11.80
C GLU A 327 -21.40 -7.89 13.08
N VAL A 328 -20.14 -7.51 13.06
CA VAL A 328 -19.45 -6.90 14.22
C VAL A 328 -20.04 -5.54 14.56
N SER A 329 -20.47 -4.77 13.54
CA SER A 329 -21.16 -3.48 13.73
C SER A 329 -22.46 -3.62 14.53
N GLN A 330 -23.24 -4.67 14.26
CA GLN A 330 -24.45 -4.96 15.03
C GLN A 330 -24.15 -5.26 16.50
N ASN A 331 -23.07 -5.99 16.78
CA ASN A 331 -22.65 -6.26 18.16
C ASN A 331 -22.24 -4.98 18.89
N TYR A 332 -21.54 -4.06 18.21
CA TYR A 332 -21.20 -2.74 18.77
C TYR A 332 -22.45 -1.91 19.09
N ILE A 333 -23.45 -1.88 18.21
CA ILE A 333 -24.70 -1.16 18.43
C ILE A 333 -25.44 -1.75 19.64
N ALA A 334 -25.57 -3.08 19.70
CA ALA A 334 -26.26 -3.73 20.82
C ALA A 334 -25.57 -3.47 22.17
N GLN A 335 -24.26 -3.56 22.26
CA GLN A 335 -23.54 -3.31 23.50
C GLN A 335 -23.54 -1.82 23.87
N ALA A 336 -23.48 -0.91 22.87
CA ALA A 336 -23.54 0.53 23.10
C ALA A 336 -24.91 0.94 23.69
N GLU A 337 -26.02 0.34 23.24
CA GLU A 337 -27.35 0.54 23.82
C GLU A 337 -27.41 0.12 25.30
N ILE A 338 -26.78 -1.01 25.65
CA ILE A 338 -26.70 -1.48 27.04
C ILE A 338 -25.84 -0.53 27.89
N LEU A 339 -24.68 -0.09 27.37
CA LEU A 339 -23.71 0.69 28.13
C LEU A 339 -24.17 2.14 28.37
N PHE A 340 -24.79 2.76 27.37
CA PHE A 340 -25.12 4.19 27.40
C PHE A 340 -26.62 4.47 27.64
N GLY A 341 -27.47 3.42 27.59
CA GLY A 341 -28.94 3.53 27.66
C GLY A 341 -29.57 4.22 26.43
N ASP A 342 -30.88 4.09 26.29
CA ASP A 342 -31.66 4.85 25.30
C ASP A 342 -31.67 6.33 25.69
N GLN A 343 -30.74 7.11 25.21
CA GLN A 343 -30.80 8.57 25.22
C GLN A 343 -31.29 9.03 23.83
N TYR A 344 -32.60 8.97 23.62
CA TYR A 344 -33.33 9.68 22.58
C TYR A 344 -34.25 10.72 23.17
#